data_5eb97d3d3c433a3e883df67df0bf9c28
#
_entry.id   5eb97d3d3c433a3e883df67df0bf9c28
#
_cell.length_a   1.000
_cell.length_b   1.000
_cell.length_c   1.000
_cell.angle_alpha   90.00
_cell.angle_beta   90.00
_cell.angle_gamma   90.00
#
_symmetry.space_group_name_H-M   'P 1'
#
loop_
_entity.id
_entity.type
_entity.pdbx_description
1 polymer ?
#
loop_
_entity_poly.entity_id
_entity_poly.type
_entity_poly.pdbx_seq_one_letter_code
_entity_poly.pdbx_strand_id
1 'polypeptide(L)'
;MKKLNQLFLFVIIVLTSIAFNSCNPFEDVYLTLSLDLDFSVQGILSNISIPAEICLSDFDDYDSNRDNLEEIKYISAAFLTLAATDSLAGDNLKLTLYQADRSTMIFQYTKARFTANDYLNAPLEIVLSEQEKNNINNYLKNPTIDKCFYATLELSNITSMGP
;
A
#
# COMPACT_ATOMS: atom_id res chain seq x y z
N MET A 1 50.38 -39.56 -22.10
CA MET A 1 49.37 -38.74 -22.74
C MET A 1 47.93 -39.12 -22.36
N LYS A 2 47.52 -40.40 -22.27
CA LYS A 2 46.13 -40.76 -21.90
C LYS A 2 45.71 -40.26 -20.48
N LYS A 3 46.61 -40.30 -19.49
CA LYS A 3 46.27 -39.83 -18.11
C LYS A 3 46.11 -38.33 -18.00
N LEU A 4 46.83 -37.54 -18.81
CA LEU A 4 46.72 -36.08 -18.83
C LEU A 4 45.39 -35.66 -19.44
N ASN A 5 44.91 -36.30 -20.49
CA ASN A 5 43.61 -36.05 -21.08
C ASN A 5 42.43 -36.38 -20.14
N GLN A 6 42.57 -37.46 -19.33
CA GLN A 6 41.53 -37.80 -18.35
C GLN A 6 41.46 -36.78 -17.21
N LEU A 7 42.58 -36.26 -16.75
CA LEU A 7 42.63 -35.23 -15.72
C LEU A 7 42.01 -33.92 -16.24
N PHE A 8 42.32 -33.55 -17.49
CA PHE A 8 41.78 -32.32 -18.10
C PHE A 8 40.26 -32.40 -18.31
N LEU A 9 39.74 -33.55 -18.72
CA LEU A 9 38.31 -33.80 -18.85
C LEU A 9 37.59 -33.69 -17.50
N PHE A 10 38.19 -34.25 -16.44
CA PHE A 10 37.62 -34.19 -15.09
C PHE A 10 37.56 -32.78 -14.54
N VAL A 11 38.59 -31.96 -14.77
CA VAL A 11 38.63 -30.55 -14.38
C VAL A 11 37.57 -29.74 -15.11
N ILE A 12 37.33 -29.99 -16.40
CA ILE A 12 36.28 -29.30 -17.17
C ILE A 12 34.90 -29.69 -16.63
N ILE A 13 34.62 -30.92 -16.30
CA ILE A 13 33.34 -31.38 -15.75
C ILE A 13 33.08 -30.74 -14.38
N VAL A 14 34.09 -30.64 -13.52
CA VAL A 14 33.97 -30.00 -12.20
C VAL A 14 33.74 -28.52 -12.34
N LEU A 15 34.44 -27.83 -13.25
CA LEU A 15 34.24 -26.40 -13.51
C LEU A 15 32.86 -26.07 -14.08
N THR A 16 32.33 -26.93 -14.98
CA THR A 16 30.97 -26.75 -15.50
C THR A 16 29.91 -27.01 -14.42
N SER A 17 30.11 -27.97 -13.53
CA SER A 17 29.20 -28.26 -12.42
C SER A 17 29.13 -27.10 -11.41
N ILE A 18 30.24 -26.37 -11.17
CA ILE A 18 30.29 -25.19 -10.29
C ILE A 18 29.58 -24.01 -10.97
N ALA A 19 29.73 -23.86 -12.29
CA ALA A 19 29.08 -22.78 -13.02
C ALA A 19 27.53 -22.89 -13.05
N PHE A 20 26.99 -24.12 -13.02
CA PHE A 20 25.55 -24.36 -12.98
C PHE A 20 24.93 -24.23 -11.58
N ASN A 21 25.75 -24.27 -10.51
CA ASN A 21 25.23 -24.06 -9.13
C ASN A 21 25.33 -22.62 -8.64
N SER A 22 25.88 -21.68 -9.42
CA SER A 22 26.01 -20.28 -9.02
C SER A 22 24.93 -19.36 -9.61
N CYS A 23 24.00 -19.88 -10.39
CA CYS A 23 22.79 -19.17 -10.77
C CYS A 23 21.66 -19.68 -9.87
N ASN A 24 21.47 -19.02 -8.74
CA ASN A 24 20.16 -18.90 -8.16
C ASN A 24 19.55 -17.64 -8.82
N PRO A 25 18.79 -17.76 -9.93
CA PRO A 25 18.31 -16.59 -10.68
C PRO A 25 17.11 -15.92 -10.05
N PHE A 26 16.67 -16.39 -8.89
CA PHE A 26 15.48 -15.87 -8.22
C PHE A 26 15.82 -15.58 -6.75
N GLU A 27 16.50 -14.46 -6.50
CA GLU A 27 16.25 -13.75 -5.26
C GLU A 27 14.84 -13.17 -5.41
N ASP A 28 13.93 -13.54 -4.50
CA ASP A 28 12.61 -12.93 -4.43
C ASP A 28 12.78 -11.43 -4.31
N VAL A 29 12.35 -10.67 -5.31
CA VAL A 29 12.40 -9.21 -5.28
C VAL A 29 11.17 -8.73 -4.53
N TYR A 30 11.39 -8.16 -3.34
CA TYR A 30 10.33 -7.53 -2.58
C TYR A 30 10.19 -6.07 -2.99
N LEU A 31 9.02 -5.72 -3.49
CA LEU A 31 8.64 -4.34 -3.79
C LEU A 31 7.68 -3.85 -2.69
N THR A 32 7.99 -2.72 -2.06
CA THR A 32 7.08 -2.06 -1.12
C THR A 32 6.48 -0.84 -1.79
N LEU A 33 5.15 -0.82 -1.94
CA LEU A 33 4.40 0.31 -2.49
C LEU A 33 3.73 1.07 -1.34
N SER A 34 3.83 2.40 -1.35
CA SER A 34 3.06 3.29 -0.50
C SER A 34 1.92 3.89 -1.34
N LEU A 35 0.69 3.55 -1.01
CA LEU A 35 -0.50 4.08 -1.65
C LEU A 35 -0.96 5.32 -0.88
N ASP A 36 -0.65 6.51 -1.38
CA ASP A 36 -0.98 7.77 -0.72
C ASP A 36 -2.30 8.32 -1.28
N LEU A 37 -3.31 8.41 -0.40
CA LEU A 37 -4.62 8.98 -0.70
C LEU A 37 -4.71 10.36 -0.08
N ASP A 38 -4.68 11.41 -0.89
CA ASP A 38 -4.72 12.79 -0.43
C ASP A 38 -6.14 13.32 -0.29
N PHE A 39 -6.43 13.91 0.87
CA PHE A 39 -7.68 14.57 1.16
C PHE A 39 -7.45 16.05 1.50
N SER A 40 -8.08 16.95 0.76
CA SER A 40 -8.03 18.38 1.05
C SER A 40 -9.36 18.87 1.61
N VAL A 41 -9.32 19.44 2.80
CA VAL A 41 -10.50 19.98 3.49
C VAL A 41 -10.42 21.50 3.46
N GLN A 42 -11.42 22.15 2.86
CA GLN A 42 -11.53 23.60 2.80
C GLN A 42 -12.97 24.05 3.04
N GLY A 43 -13.15 25.20 3.67
CA GLY A 43 -14.48 25.84 3.85
C GLY A 43 -15.09 25.67 5.24
N ILE A 44 -16.32 26.14 5.41
CA ILE A 44 -17.02 26.30 6.71
C ILE A 44 -18.22 25.36 6.74
N LEU A 45 -18.03 24.06 6.54
CA LEU A 45 -19.11 23.09 6.59
C LEU A 45 -19.03 22.29 7.90
N SER A 46 -20.19 22.08 8.52
CA SER A 46 -20.28 21.28 9.76
C SER A 46 -20.02 19.78 9.51
N ASN A 47 -20.25 19.30 8.30
CA ASN A 47 -19.98 17.94 7.88
C ASN A 47 -19.35 17.96 6.49
N ILE A 48 -18.34 17.16 6.30
CA ILE A 48 -17.60 17.05 5.04
C ILE A 48 -17.49 15.58 4.66
N SER A 49 -17.61 15.31 3.35
CA SER A 49 -17.31 14.00 2.75
C SER A 49 -16.47 14.23 1.51
N ILE A 50 -15.26 13.74 1.51
CA ILE A 50 -14.29 13.94 0.44
C ILE A 50 -13.90 12.58 -0.13
N PRO A 51 -14.10 12.36 -1.44
CA PRO A 51 -13.61 11.18 -2.12
C PRO A 51 -12.16 11.31 -2.54
N ALA A 52 -11.46 10.19 -2.62
CA ALA A 52 -10.17 10.04 -3.30
C ALA A 52 -10.13 8.69 -4.01
N GLU A 53 -9.33 8.60 -5.05
CA GLU A 53 -9.14 7.36 -5.81
C GLU A 53 -7.67 7.20 -6.16
N ILE A 54 -7.17 5.97 -6.13
CA ILE A 54 -5.82 5.62 -6.50
C ILE A 54 -5.80 4.21 -7.10
N CYS A 55 -5.01 4.02 -8.14
CA CYS A 55 -4.83 2.72 -8.78
C CYS A 55 -3.39 2.24 -8.58
N LEU A 56 -3.18 0.92 -8.60
CA LEU A 56 -1.82 0.37 -8.56
C LEU A 56 -1.00 0.83 -9.77
N SER A 57 -1.63 1.00 -10.93
CA SER A 57 -1.00 1.52 -12.15
C SER A 57 -0.54 2.98 -12.08
N ASP A 58 -0.93 3.72 -11.02
CA ASP A 58 -0.41 5.07 -10.78
C ASP A 58 1.05 5.05 -10.28
N PHE A 59 1.60 3.86 -10.00
CA PHE A 59 2.96 3.65 -9.50
C PHE A 59 3.84 3.00 -10.57
N ASP A 60 4.86 3.72 -11.02
CA ASP A 60 5.81 3.25 -12.05
C ASP A 60 6.44 1.90 -11.68
N ASP A 61 6.76 1.70 -10.39
CA ASP A 61 7.35 0.47 -9.89
C ASP A 61 6.40 -0.73 -10.02
N TYR A 62 5.11 -0.54 -9.77
CA TYR A 62 4.11 -1.58 -9.99
C TYR A 62 3.94 -1.85 -11.49
N ASP A 63 3.72 -0.81 -12.29
CA ASP A 63 3.46 -0.96 -13.73
C ASP A 63 4.62 -1.63 -14.46
N SER A 64 5.86 -1.34 -14.04
CA SER A 64 7.08 -1.93 -14.59
C SER A 64 7.29 -3.39 -14.22
N ASN A 65 6.74 -3.85 -13.10
CA ASN A 65 7.02 -5.18 -12.54
C ASN A 65 5.79 -6.09 -12.45
N ARG A 66 4.58 -5.59 -12.71
CA ARG A 66 3.32 -6.30 -12.46
C ARG A 66 3.24 -7.71 -13.04
N ASP A 67 3.82 -7.91 -14.24
CA ASP A 67 3.79 -9.21 -14.91
C ASP A 67 4.68 -10.27 -14.24
N ASN A 68 5.58 -9.82 -13.35
CA ASN A 68 6.51 -10.65 -12.60
C ASN A 68 6.12 -10.77 -11.11
N LEU A 69 5.07 -10.05 -10.67
CA LEU A 69 4.62 -10.11 -9.29
C LEU A 69 3.85 -11.41 -9.03
N GLU A 70 4.27 -12.16 -8.03
CA GLU A 70 3.57 -13.39 -7.60
C GLU A 70 2.44 -13.08 -6.63
N GLU A 71 2.65 -12.09 -5.73
CA GLU A 71 1.71 -11.75 -4.68
C GLU A 71 1.85 -10.28 -4.25
N ILE A 72 0.73 -9.66 -3.87
CA ILE A 72 0.70 -8.36 -3.17
C ILE A 72 0.02 -8.57 -1.82
N LYS A 73 0.65 -8.10 -0.75
CA LYS A 73 0.12 -8.17 0.62
C LYS A 73 0.00 -6.81 1.25
N TYR A 74 -1.10 -6.60 1.95
CA TYR A 74 -1.25 -5.47 2.86
C TYR A 74 -0.27 -5.58 4.03
N ILE A 75 0.40 -4.47 4.35
CA ILE A 75 1.32 -4.36 5.48
C ILE A 75 0.69 -3.51 6.59
N SER A 76 0.40 -2.25 6.29
CA SER A 76 -0.12 -1.29 7.28
C SER A 76 -0.87 -0.15 6.59
N ALA A 77 -1.67 0.58 7.36
CA ALA A 77 -2.27 1.84 6.95
C ALA A 77 -2.12 2.87 8.07
N ALA A 78 -1.95 4.12 7.70
CA ALA A 78 -1.89 5.22 8.64
C ALA A 78 -2.56 6.47 8.04
N PHE A 79 -3.07 7.32 8.91
CA PHE A 79 -3.52 8.65 8.57
C PHE A 79 -2.50 9.68 9.07
N LEU A 80 -2.11 10.60 8.21
CA LEU A 80 -1.20 11.70 8.52
C LEU A 80 -1.82 13.02 8.08
N THR A 81 -1.69 14.05 8.89
CA THR A 81 -2.00 15.41 8.49
C THR A 81 -0.74 16.04 7.90
N LEU A 82 -0.74 16.38 6.62
CA LEU A 82 0.39 17.04 5.95
C LEU A 82 0.47 18.53 6.28
N ALA A 83 -0.69 19.19 6.35
CA ALA A 83 -0.80 20.58 6.76
C ALA A 83 -2.16 20.80 7.44
N ALA A 84 -2.19 21.59 8.49
CA ALA A 84 -3.43 22.03 9.12
C ALA A 84 -3.33 23.50 9.48
N THR A 85 -4.41 24.25 9.23
CA THR A 85 -4.63 25.51 9.93
C THR A 85 -5.08 25.17 11.35
N ASP A 86 -4.69 25.99 12.30
CA ASP A 86 -4.59 25.72 13.75
C ASP A 86 -5.81 25.13 14.47
N SER A 87 -6.88 24.79 13.79
CA SER A 87 -8.11 24.49 14.51
C SER A 87 -9.07 23.52 13.85
N LEU A 88 -8.67 22.78 12.79
CA LEU A 88 -9.56 21.76 12.24
C LEU A 88 -9.79 20.65 13.27
N ALA A 89 -10.96 20.65 13.87
CA ALA A 89 -11.40 19.65 14.83
C ALA A 89 -12.85 19.25 14.57
N GLY A 90 -13.19 18.02 14.92
CA GLY A 90 -14.55 17.48 14.78
C GLY A 90 -14.81 16.33 15.73
N ASP A 91 -16.08 15.99 15.90
CA ASP A 91 -16.48 14.91 16.79
C ASP A 91 -16.13 13.55 16.26
N ASN A 92 -16.06 13.39 14.93
CA ASN A 92 -15.84 12.10 14.31
C ASN A 92 -15.13 12.21 12.96
N LEU A 93 -14.05 11.45 12.80
CA LEU A 93 -13.42 11.18 11.52
C LEU A 93 -13.78 9.75 11.12
N LYS A 94 -14.28 9.55 9.90
CA LYS A 94 -14.54 8.25 9.34
C LYS A 94 -13.83 8.13 7.99
N LEU A 95 -12.98 7.11 7.87
CA LEU A 95 -12.33 6.72 6.63
C LEU A 95 -12.91 5.40 6.16
N THR A 96 -13.44 5.37 4.95
CA THR A 96 -13.94 4.13 4.34
C THR A 96 -13.21 3.86 3.04
N LEU A 97 -12.72 2.64 2.88
CA LEU A 97 -12.07 2.17 1.66
C LEU A 97 -12.95 1.17 0.95
N TYR A 98 -13.12 1.37 -0.36
CA TYR A 98 -13.89 0.52 -1.26
C TYR A 98 -13.02 -0.02 -2.38
N GLN A 99 -13.48 -1.09 -3.02
CA GLN A 99 -12.97 -1.53 -4.31
C GLN A 99 -13.34 -0.52 -5.43
N ALA A 100 -12.81 -0.71 -6.61
CA ALA A 100 -13.07 0.12 -7.79
C ALA A 100 -14.57 0.28 -8.14
N ASP A 101 -15.40 -0.66 -7.73
CA ASP A 101 -16.85 -0.61 -7.92
C ASP A 101 -17.58 0.43 -7.04
N ARG A 102 -16.83 1.06 -6.10
CA ARG A 102 -17.31 2.08 -5.14
C ARG A 102 -18.46 1.61 -4.24
N SER A 103 -18.71 0.31 -4.18
CA SER A 103 -19.80 -0.30 -3.40
C SER A 103 -19.32 -1.43 -2.49
N THR A 104 -18.33 -2.17 -2.91
CA THR A 104 -17.76 -3.25 -2.10
C THR A 104 -16.75 -2.67 -1.10
N MET A 105 -17.19 -2.56 0.16
CA MET A 105 -16.35 -2.04 1.23
C MET A 105 -15.24 -3.02 1.59
N ILE A 106 -14.02 -2.51 1.68
CA ILE A 106 -12.82 -3.25 2.11
C ILE A 106 -12.66 -3.10 3.63
N PHE A 107 -12.60 -1.85 4.11
CA PHE A 107 -12.60 -1.56 5.55
C PHE A 107 -13.23 -0.20 5.86
N GLN A 108 -13.56 0.01 7.13
CA GLN A 108 -14.00 1.29 7.66
C GLN A 108 -13.32 1.55 9.00
N TYR A 109 -12.71 2.72 9.12
CA TYR A 109 -12.10 3.19 10.36
C TYR A 109 -12.83 4.42 10.88
N THR A 110 -13.03 4.48 12.19
CA THR A 110 -13.70 5.61 12.84
C THR A 110 -12.89 6.08 14.04
N LYS A 111 -12.64 7.39 14.12
CA LYS A 111 -11.97 8.05 15.24
C LYS A 111 -12.85 9.11 15.83
N ALA A 112 -13.26 8.90 17.08
CA ALA A 112 -13.97 9.93 17.85
C ALA A 112 -13.00 11.04 18.30
N ARG A 113 -13.47 12.29 18.30
CA ARG A 113 -12.70 13.48 18.68
C ARG A 113 -11.42 13.61 17.88
N PHE A 114 -11.56 14.08 16.67
CA PHE A 114 -10.45 14.30 15.76
C PHE A 114 -9.98 15.76 15.84
N THR A 115 -8.66 15.96 15.95
CA THR A 115 -7.98 17.24 15.78
C THR A 115 -6.84 17.04 14.79
N ALA A 116 -6.82 17.78 13.69
CA ALA A 116 -5.85 17.59 12.62
C ALA A 116 -4.40 17.79 13.11
N ASN A 117 -4.18 18.78 13.97
CA ASN A 117 -2.85 19.08 14.53
C ASN A 117 -2.24 17.93 15.33
N ASP A 118 -3.04 17.04 15.90
CA ASP A 118 -2.53 15.88 16.65
C ASP A 118 -1.75 14.91 15.76
N TYR A 119 -1.98 14.96 14.43
CA TYR A 119 -1.42 14.02 13.45
C TYR A 119 -0.46 14.66 12.45
N LEU A 120 -0.01 15.89 12.67
CA LEU A 120 0.96 16.58 11.81
C LEU A 120 2.35 15.91 11.79
N ASN A 121 2.78 15.37 12.94
CA ASN A 121 4.11 14.75 13.10
C ASN A 121 4.03 13.36 13.77
N ALA A 122 2.82 12.88 14.01
CA ALA A 122 2.55 11.62 14.66
C ALA A 122 1.43 10.89 13.91
N PRO A 123 1.75 10.06 12.90
CA PRO A 123 0.74 9.36 12.13
C PRO A 123 -0.20 8.55 13.03
N LEU A 124 -1.49 8.63 12.75
CA LEU A 124 -2.50 7.78 13.37
C LEU A 124 -2.49 6.43 12.69
N GLU A 125 -2.02 5.40 13.37
CA GLU A 125 -2.07 4.03 12.86
C GLU A 125 -3.54 3.57 12.75
N ILE A 126 -3.89 3.04 11.58
CA ILE A 126 -5.19 2.43 11.31
C ILE A 126 -5.06 0.94 11.53
N VAL A 127 -5.47 0.48 12.72
CA VAL A 127 -5.43 -0.93 13.08
C VAL A 127 -6.64 -1.64 12.48
N LEU A 128 -6.39 -2.51 11.49
CA LEU A 128 -7.40 -3.33 10.84
C LEU A 128 -7.59 -4.65 11.57
N SER A 129 -8.84 -5.11 11.61
CA SER A 129 -9.18 -6.47 12.02
C SER A 129 -8.64 -7.50 11.01
N GLU A 130 -8.50 -8.76 11.42
CA GLU A 130 -8.08 -9.84 10.52
C GLU A 130 -9.04 -10.01 9.32
N GLN A 131 -10.34 -9.76 9.51
CA GLN A 131 -11.30 -9.80 8.42
C GLN A 131 -11.03 -8.69 7.38
N GLU A 132 -10.73 -7.48 7.82
CA GLU A 132 -10.43 -6.35 6.93
C GLU A 132 -9.11 -6.56 6.19
N LYS A 133 -8.08 -7.07 6.86
CA LYS A 133 -6.81 -7.48 6.21
C LYS A 133 -7.06 -8.54 5.14
N ASN A 134 -7.89 -9.54 5.45
CA ASN A 134 -8.26 -10.57 4.49
C ASN A 134 -9.03 -9.99 3.30
N ASN A 135 -9.90 -9.01 3.51
CA ASN A 135 -10.63 -8.34 2.43
C ASN A 135 -9.66 -7.65 1.47
N ILE A 136 -8.65 -6.92 2.01
CA ILE A 136 -7.61 -6.27 1.19
C ILE A 136 -6.81 -7.32 0.42
N ASN A 137 -6.27 -8.33 1.12
CA ASN A 137 -5.43 -9.35 0.50
C ASN A 137 -6.19 -10.15 -0.57
N ASN A 138 -7.46 -10.46 -0.34
CA ASN A 138 -8.29 -11.11 -1.35
C ASN A 138 -8.54 -10.21 -2.57
N TYR A 139 -8.70 -8.91 -2.38
CA TYR A 139 -8.84 -7.97 -3.48
C TYR A 139 -7.55 -7.87 -4.31
N LEU A 140 -6.39 -7.92 -3.65
CA LEU A 140 -5.06 -7.84 -4.26
C LEU A 140 -4.54 -9.19 -4.80
N LYS A 141 -5.29 -10.29 -4.64
CA LYS A 141 -4.84 -11.67 -4.92
C LYS A 141 -4.30 -11.91 -6.34
N ASN A 142 -4.76 -11.13 -7.33
CA ASN A 142 -4.28 -11.22 -8.70
C ASN A 142 -3.40 -9.99 -9.00
N PRO A 143 -2.09 -10.05 -8.76
CA PRO A 143 -1.21 -8.88 -8.85
C PRO A 143 -1.02 -8.35 -10.27
N THR A 144 -1.26 -9.17 -11.30
CA THR A 144 -1.16 -8.75 -12.71
C THR A 144 -2.36 -7.91 -13.18
N ILE A 145 -3.47 -7.93 -12.41
CA ILE A 145 -4.66 -7.14 -12.71
C ILE A 145 -4.58 -5.83 -11.95
N ASP A 146 -4.59 -4.72 -12.67
CA ASP A 146 -4.65 -3.40 -12.05
C ASP A 146 -5.85 -3.28 -11.10
N LYS A 147 -5.60 -2.75 -9.91
CA LYS A 147 -6.59 -2.56 -8.86
C LYS A 147 -6.65 -1.10 -8.46
N CYS A 148 -7.85 -0.54 -8.51
CA CYS A 148 -8.11 0.79 -8.00
C CYS A 148 -8.82 0.73 -6.66
N PHE A 149 -8.49 1.67 -5.78
CA PHE A 149 -9.13 1.88 -4.50
C PHE A 149 -9.87 3.20 -4.53
N TYR A 150 -11.08 3.19 -4.04
CA TYR A 150 -11.87 4.38 -3.81
C TYR A 150 -12.05 4.60 -2.32
N ALA A 151 -11.66 5.76 -1.82
CA ALA A 151 -11.79 6.10 -0.42
C ALA A 151 -12.70 7.30 -0.21
N THR A 152 -13.36 7.34 0.94
CA THR A 152 -14.06 8.52 1.42
C THR A 152 -13.58 8.89 2.81
N LEU A 153 -13.20 10.15 2.99
CA LEU A 153 -12.94 10.76 4.28
C LEU A 153 -14.16 11.59 4.68
N GLU A 154 -14.79 11.25 5.77
CA GLU A 154 -15.91 11.98 6.33
C GLU A 154 -15.50 12.60 7.68
N LEU A 155 -15.78 13.90 7.83
CA LEU A 155 -15.67 14.63 9.10
C LEU A 155 -17.02 15.14 9.49
N SER A 156 -17.43 14.91 10.73
CA SER A 156 -18.73 15.37 11.24
C SER A 156 -18.58 16.27 12.46
N ASN A 157 -19.56 17.14 12.63
CA ASN A 157 -19.64 18.13 13.71
C ASN A 157 -18.32 18.90 13.84
N ILE A 158 -17.88 19.48 12.74
CA ILE A 158 -16.67 20.30 12.72
C ILE A 158 -16.89 21.50 13.62
N THR A 159 -16.11 21.61 14.69
CA THR A 159 -16.27 22.61 15.75
C THR A 159 -15.39 23.82 15.54
N SER A 160 -14.34 23.66 14.74
CA SER A 160 -13.39 24.73 14.45
C SER A 160 -12.73 24.46 13.10
N MET A 161 -12.82 25.44 12.23
CA MET A 161 -11.95 25.59 11.07
C MET A 161 -11.13 26.84 11.29
N GLY A 162 -9.82 26.75 11.09
CA GLY A 162 -8.95 27.91 11.17
C GLY A 162 -9.37 29.04 10.22
N PRO A 163 -8.86 30.24 10.45
CA PRO A 163 -9.15 31.41 9.61
C PRO A 163 -8.69 31.18 8.16
#